data_71a9f89bcb0f8dfd661d5a6becd1b78c
#
_entry.id   71a9f89bcb0f8dfd661d5a6becd1b78c
#
_cell.length_a   1.000
_cell.length_b   1.000
_cell.length_c   1.000
_cell.angle_alpha   90.00
_cell.angle_beta   90.00
_cell.angle_gamma   90.00
#
_symmetry.space_group_name_H-M   'P 1'
#
loop_
_entity.id
_entity.type
_entity.pdbx_description
1 polymer ?
#
loop_
_entity_poly.entity_id
_entity_poly.type
_entity_poly.pdbx_seq_one_letter_code
_entity_poly.pdbx_strand_id
1 'polypeptide(L)'
;KVGTALSGEITVPFCPESELSGVQHTDFMYGVWYKRTVTVTEKQLKGRAVLHFGAVDYCAKVFVNGELAGTHKGGYVSFEFDVTALLKAGENEIAVYAEDNTRDRLIPSGKQSEQYNSYGCFYTRTTGIWQTVWLEFTPKAYISRVQYYQNITSGMVTVTAELVGTANLTAVSYTHLTL
;
A
#
# COMPACT_ATOMS: atom_id res chain seq x y z
N LYS A 1 19.03 1.92 -4.49
CA LYS A 1 18.95 2.45 -5.86
C LYS A 1 18.18 1.47 -6.74
N VAL A 2 17.36 1.98 -7.65
CA VAL A 2 16.74 1.16 -8.70
C VAL A 2 17.83 0.42 -9.48
N GLY A 3 17.62 -0.87 -9.79
CA GLY A 3 18.62 -1.69 -10.49
C GLY A 3 19.74 -2.28 -9.62
N THR A 4 19.84 -1.94 -8.32
CA THR A 4 20.85 -2.50 -7.42
C THR A 4 20.31 -3.74 -6.68
N ALA A 5 21.10 -4.79 -6.55
CA ALA A 5 20.76 -5.92 -5.67
C ALA A 5 20.71 -5.45 -4.21
N LEU A 6 19.74 -5.93 -3.46
CA LEU A 6 19.62 -5.71 -2.02
C LEU A 6 20.14 -6.96 -1.29
N SER A 7 20.73 -6.75 -0.11
CA SER A 7 21.46 -7.78 0.63
C SER A 7 20.64 -8.57 1.65
N GLY A 8 19.35 -8.24 1.81
CA GLY A 8 18.50 -8.87 2.82
C GLY A 8 17.10 -9.18 2.29
N GLU A 9 16.38 -9.97 3.05
CA GLU A 9 14.97 -10.28 2.82
C GLU A 9 14.13 -9.72 3.97
N ILE A 10 12.89 -9.31 3.67
CA ILE A 10 11.94 -8.79 4.64
C ILE A 10 10.55 -9.36 4.37
N THR A 11 9.84 -9.70 5.44
CA THR A 11 8.43 -10.10 5.36
C THR A 11 7.52 -8.89 5.51
N VAL A 12 6.94 -8.41 4.41
CA VAL A 12 5.90 -7.37 4.39
C VAL A 12 4.57 -8.04 4.79
N PRO A 13 3.72 -7.41 5.63
CA PRO A 13 3.67 -5.99 5.98
C PRO A 13 4.39 -5.56 7.27
N PHE A 14 5.30 -6.35 7.78
CA PHE A 14 6.01 -6.01 9.00
C PHE A 14 7.15 -5.02 8.70
N CYS A 15 7.23 -3.94 9.51
CA CYS A 15 8.31 -2.95 9.37
C CYS A 15 9.67 -3.53 9.77
N PRO A 16 10.78 -2.97 9.30
CA PRO A 16 12.13 -3.49 9.57
C PRO A 16 12.46 -3.65 11.06
N GLU A 17 11.87 -2.83 11.93
CA GLU A 17 12.07 -2.88 13.38
C GLU A 17 11.39 -4.09 14.04
N SER A 18 10.36 -4.65 13.41
CA SER A 18 9.61 -5.78 13.92
C SER A 18 10.39 -7.09 13.81
N GLU A 19 10.33 -7.92 14.83
CA GLU A 19 10.84 -9.29 14.79
C GLU A 19 10.16 -10.13 13.69
N LEU A 20 8.85 -9.92 13.49
CA LEU A 20 8.08 -10.63 12.47
C LEU A 20 8.48 -10.28 11.03
N SER A 21 9.20 -9.18 10.83
CA SER A 21 9.76 -8.84 9.52
C SER A 21 10.90 -9.78 9.10
N GLY A 22 11.54 -10.45 10.06
CA GLY A 22 12.76 -11.20 9.88
C GLY A 22 14.05 -10.35 9.87
N VAL A 23 13.92 -9.01 9.97
CA VAL A 23 15.06 -8.07 9.96
C VAL A 23 15.43 -7.64 11.37
N GLN A 24 14.45 -7.24 12.18
CA GLN A 24 14.60 -6.80 13.57
C GLN A 24 15.66 -5.68 13.75
N HIS A 25 15.67 -4.72 12.82
CA HIS A 25 16.61 -3.60 12.87
C HIS A 25 15.96 -2.44 13.64
N THR A 26 16.32 -2.30 14.91
CA THR A 26 15.72 -1.31 15.84
C THR A 26 16.48 0.00 15.93
N ASP A 27 17.61 0.17 15.24
CA ASP A 27 18.33 1.44 15.17
C ASP A 27 17.61 2.43 14.24
N PHE A 28 17.97 3.69 14.33
CA PHE A 28 17.39 4.73 13.49
C PHE A 28 17.75 4.51 12.02
N MET A 29 16.73 4.53 11.18
CA MET A 29 16.86 4.47 9.72
C MET A 29 16.29 5.75 9.13
N TYR A 30 17.01 6.35 8.18
CA TYR A 30 16.51 7.48 7.42
C TYR A 30 15.65 7.03 6.24
N GLY A 31 15.93 5.87 5.69
CA GLY A 31 15.16 5.33 4.58
C GLY A 31 15.52 3.89 4.25
N VAL A 32 14.54 3.20 3.67
CA VAL A 32 14.60 1.77 3.34
C VAL A 32 14.22 1.55 1.87
N TRP A 33 14.99 0.70 1.18
CA TRP A 33 14.65 0.21 -0.14
C TRP A 33 14.04 -1.18 -0.06
N TYR A 34 12.90 -1.34 -0.73
CA TYR A 34 12.23 -2.62 -0.94
C TYR A 34 12.25 -2.97 -2.43
N LYS A 35 12.35 -4.28 -2.72
CA LYS A 35 12.21 -4.81 -4.07
C LYS A 35 11.41 -6.10 -4.06
N ARG A 36 10.58 -6.27 -5.06
CA ARG A 36 9.84 -7.50 -5.30
C ARG A 36 9.76 -7.75 -6.80
N THR A 37 10.07 -8.99 -7.20
CA THR A 37 9.74 -9.47 -8.55
C THR A 37 8.36 -10.10 -8.54
N VAL A 38 7.53 -9.71 -9.51
CA VAL A 38 6.20 -10.26 -9.74
C VAL A 38 6.05 -10.72 -11.18
N THR A 39 5.38 -11.84 -11.38
CA THR A 39 5.09 -12.34 -12.73
C THR A 39 3.67 -11.95 -13.13
N VAL A 40 3.53 -11.28 -14.27
CA VAL A 40 2.26 -10.81 -14.82
C VAL A 40 1.97 -11.51 -16.14
N THR A 41 0.74 -11.98 -16.33
CA THR A 41 0.30 -12.66 -17.53
C THR A 41 -0.29 -11.66 -18.54
N GLU A 42 -0.25 -12.01 -19.84
CA GLU A 42 -0.92 -11.21 -20.89
C GLU A 42 -2.44 -11.05 -20.63
N LYS A 43 -3.07 -12.04 -20.00
CA LYS A 43 -4.49 -11.97 -19.64
C LYS A 43 -4.76 -10.84 -18.62
N GLN A 44 -3.89 -10.70 -17.62
CA GLN A 44 -4.00 -9.65 -16.59
C GLN A 44 -3.81 -8.24 -17.19
N LEU A 45 -2.97 -8.11 -18.21
CA LEU A 45 -2.72 -6.83 -18.89
C LEU A 45 -3.85 -6.36 -19.81
N LYS A 46 -4.89 -7.16 -20.03
CA LYS A 46 -6.06 -6.74 -20.84
C LYS A 46 -6.94 -5.71 -20.15
N GLY A 47 -6.83 -5.59 -18.85
CA GLY A 47 -7.55 -4.65 -18.01
C GLY A 47 -6.67 -3.52 -17.49
N ARG A 48 -6.95 -3.10 -16.28
CA ARG A 48 -6.21 -2.11 -15.49
C ARG A 48 -5.45 -2.83 -14.38
N ALA A 49 -4.24 -2.40 -14.08
CA ALA A 49 -3.45 -2.89 -12.97
C ALA A 49 -3.19 -1.76 -11.97
N VAL A 50 -3.51 -1.97 -10.71
CA VAL A 50 -3.36 -1.00 -9.62
C VAL A 50 -2.50 -1.59 -8.52
N LEU A 51 -1.46 -0.86 -8.13
CA LEU A 51 -0.61 -1.22 -7.01
C LEU A 51 -1.05 -0.42 -5.78
N HIS A 52 -1.53 -1.14 -4.78
CA HIS A 52 -2.08 -0.57 -3.54
C HIS A 52 -1.10 -0.72 -2.39
N PHE A 53 -1.14 0.28 -1.52
CA PHE A 53 -0.41 0.31 -0.25
C PHE A 53 -1.39 0.66 0.88
N GLY A 54 -1.46 -0.16 1.91
CA GLY A 54 -2.25 0.14 3.11
C GLY A 54 -1.67 1.32 3.88
N ALA A 55 -0.36 1.36 4.07
CA ALA A 55 0.39 2.52 4.58
C ALA A 55 1.90 2.33 4.44
N VAL A 56 2.62 3.43 4.27
CA VAL A 56 4.10 3.51 4.26
C VAL A 56 4.53 4.74 5.03
N ASP A 57 5.30 4.57 6.09
CA ASP A 57 5.82 5.69 6.89
C ASP A 57 7.20 6.12 6.38
N TYR A 58 7.44 7.34 6.00
CA TYR A 58 6.54 8.48 5.90
C TYR A 58 6.35 8.93 4.44
N CYS A 59 7.44 9.02 3.66
CA CYS A 59 7.41 9.37 2.24
C CYS A 59 7.75 8.13 1.41
N ALA A 60 6.91 7.79 0.43
CA ALA A 60 7.14 6.68 -0.48
C ALA A 60 7.40 7.17 -1.91
N LYS A 61 8.40 6.56 -2.57
CA LYS A 61 8.63 6.66 -4.03
C LYS A 61 8.53 5.25 -4.58
N VAL A 62 7.60 5.03 -5.48
CA VAL A 62 7.30 3.70 -6.04
C VAL A 62 7.73 3.66 -7.49
N PHE A 63 8.45 2.61 -7.86
CA PHE A 63 8.96 2.37 -9.20
C PHE A 63 8.50 1.00 -9.70
N VAL A 64 8.18 0.91 -10.97
CA VAL A 64 7.91 -0.34 -11.67
C VAL A 64 8.81 -0.42 -12.88
N ASN A 65 9.58 -1.51 -13.00
CA ASN A 65 10.55 -1.71 -14.07
C ASN A 65 11.55 -0.54 -14.25
N GLY A 66 11.88 0.15 -13.16
CA GLY A 66 12.79 1.29 -13.15
C GLY A 66 12.14 2.64 -13.40
N GLU A 67 10.88 2.69 -13.83
CA GLU A 67 10.13 3.92 -14.06
C GLU A 67 9.33 4.33 -12.82
N LEU A 68 9.26 5.63 -12.53
CA LEU A 68 8.53 6.17 -11.38
C LEU A 68 7.02 6.03 -11.61
N ALA A 69 6.35 5.20 -10.80
CA ALA A 69 4.90 5.08 -10.79
C ALA A 69 4.24 6.25 -10.04
N GLY A 70 4.86 6.71 -8.95
CA GLY A 70 4.36 7.84 -8.18
C GLY A 70 5.06 8.02 -6.85
N THR A 71 4.61 9.06 -6.13
CA THR A 71 5.09 9.40 -4.78
C THR A 71 3.92 9.64 -3.87
N HIS A 72 4.08 9.27 -2.59
CA HIS A 72 3.10 9.51 -1.54
C HIS A 72 3.78 10.08 -0.31
N LYS A 73 3.05 10.89 0.47
CA LYS A 73 3.50 11.45 1.73
C LYS A 73 2.39 11.34 2.77
N GLY A 74 2.67 10.63 3.84
CA GLY A 74 1.74 10.39 4.95
C GLY A 74 1.81 8.93 5.42
N GLY A 75 2.16 8.71 6.71
CA GLY A 75 2.46 7.38 7.24
C GLY A 75 1.25 6.50 7.56
N TYR A 76 0.02 7.05 7.55
CA TYR A 76 -1.16 6.39 8.12
C TYR A 76 -2.34 6.29 7.13
N VAL A 77 -2.16 6.72 5.90
CA VAL A 77 -3.21 6.75 4.88
C VAL A 77 -2.85 5.80 3.74
N SER A 78 -3.84 5.02 3.31
CA SER A 78 -3.69 4.16 2.13
C SER A 78 -3.60 4.99 0.85
N PHE A 79 -2.86 4.48 -0.11
CA PHE A 79 -2.70 5.08 -1.43
C PHE A 79 -2.50 4.02 -2.51
N GLU A 80 -2.67 4.42 -3.76
CA GLU A 80 -2.55 3.53 -4.90
C GLU A 80 -1.97 4.24 -6.12
N PHE A 81 -1.39 3.44 -7.02
CA PHE A 81 -0.91 3.92 -8.33
C PHE A 81 -1.43 3.00 -9.44
N ASP A 82 -1.95 3.60 -10.49
CA ASP A 82 -2.20 2.89 -11.74
C ASP A 82 -0.86 2.58 -12.42
N VAL A 83 -0.53 1.30 -12.48
CA VAL A 83 0.74 0.81 -13.03
C VAL A 83 0.55 0.06 -14.35
N THR A 84 -0.64 0.15 -14.95
CA THR A 84 -1.00 -0.57 -16.17
C THR A 84 0.02 -0.37 -17.30
N ALA A 85 0.43 0.89 -17.52
CA ALA A 85 1.36 1.23 -18.60
C ALA A 85 2.82 0.84 -18.30
N LEU A 86 3.15 0.55 -17.03
CA LEU A 86 4.50 0.22 -16.58
C LEU A 86 4.79 -1.28 -16.52
N LEU A 87 3.72 -2.10 -16.54
CA LEU A 87 3.83 -3.55 -16.48
C LEU A 87 3.95 -4.17 -17.88
N LYS A 88 4.67 -5.28 -17.94
CA LYS A 88 4.81 -6.15 -19.12
C LYS A 88 4.45 -7.59 -18.79
N ALA A 89 4.16 -8.38 -19.79
CA ALA A 89 4.02 -9.83 -19.60
C ALA A 89 5.37 -10.45 -19.17
N GLY A 90 5.32 -11.39 -18.25
CA GLY A 90 6.50 -11.99 -17.65
C GLY A 90 6.91 -11.28 -16.34
N GLU A 91 8.19 -11.26 -16.07
CA GLU A 91 8.74 -10.70 -14.83
C GLU A 91 8.77 -9.17 -14.85
N ASN A 92 8.35 -8.60 -13.72
CA ASN A 92 8.36 -7.16 -13.46
C ASN A 92 9.01 -6.91 -12.09
N GLU A 93 9.86 -5.89 -12.00
CA GLU A 93 10.43 -5.42 -10.73
C GLU A 93 9.57 -4.29 -10.18
N ILE A 94 9.12 -4.43 -8.95
CA ILE A 94 8.54 -3.35 -8.14
C ILE A 94 9.59 -2.94 -7.12
N ALA A 95 9.94 -1.65 -7.09
CA ALA A 95 10.85 -1.10 -6.10
C ALA A 95 10.19 0.05 -5.35
N VAL A 96 10.39 0.11 -4.03
CA VAL A 96 9.86 1.17 -3.17
C VAL A 96 11.01 1.74 -2.36
N TYR A 97 11.14 3.06 -2.38
CA TYR A 97 11.97 3.80 -1.44
C TYR A 97 11.05 4.48 -0.43
N ALA A 98 11.17 4.11 0.82
CA ALA A 98 10.49 4.75 1.92
C ALA A 98 11.51 5.57 2.71
N GLU A 99 11.20 6.84 2.94
CA GLU A 99 12.01 7.79 3.70
C GLU A 99 11.21 8.24 4.93
N ASP A 100 11.79 8.05 6.10
CA ASP A 100 11.20 8.47 7.37
C ASP A 100 12.30 9.02 8.30
N ASN A 101 12.18 10.29 8.66
CA ASN A 101 13.04 10.91 9.66
C ASN A 101 12.24 11.16 10.94
N THR A 102 12.12 10.16 11.77
CA THR A 102 11.36 10.21 13.04
C THR A 102 11.85 11.30 14.03
N ARG A 103 13.01 11.90 13.79
CA ARG A 103 13.54 13.04 14.56
C ARG A 103 13.19 14.40 13.98
N ASP A 104 12.57 14.44 12.81
CA ASP A 104 12.05 15.68 12.22
C ASP A 104 10.69 16.01 12.85
N ARG A 105 10.64 17.06 13.64
CA ARG A 105 9.40 17.51 14.32
C ARG A 105 8.30 18.00 13.39
N LEU A 106 8.57 18.12 12.11
CA LEU A 106 7.58 18.45 11.07
C LEU A 106 6.91 17.23 10.50
N ILE A 107 7.37 16.02 10.84
CA ILE A 107 6.79 14.75 10.43
C ILE A 107 5.91 14.21 11.58
N PRO A 108 4.62 13.89 11.32
CA PRO A 108 3.78 13.25 12.31
C PRO A 108 4.29 11.83 12.63
N SER A 109 4.84 11.64 13.82
CA SER A 109 5.40 10.35 14.28
C SER A 109 4.51 9.60 15.28
N GLY A 110 3.39 10.19 15.71
CA GLY A 110 2.51 9.58 16.70
C GLY A 110 3.23 9.30 18.02
N LYS A 111 3.20 8.04 18.48
CA LYS A 111 3.87 7.59 19.70
C LYS A 111 5.20 6.89 19.43
N GLN A 112 5.84 7.15 18.30
CA GLN A 112 7.16 6.60 18.01
C GLN A 112 8.22 7.28 18.89
N SER A 113 9.14 6.49 19.44
CA SER A 113 10.18 6.97 20.34
C SER A 113 11.27 7.75 19.60
N GLU A 114 11.59 8.94 20.08
CA GLU A 114 12.76 9.71 19.64
C GLU A 114 14.08 9.17 20.21
N GLN A 115 13.98 8.23 21.18
CA GLN A 115 15.13 7.56 21.81
C GLN A 115 15.32 6.17 21.17
N TYR A 116 16.48 5.59 21.39
CA TYR A 116 16.77 4.24 20.91
C TYR A 116 15.79 3.20 21.45
N ASN A 117 15.49 3.26 22.75
CA ASN A 117 14.57 2.35 23.41
C ASN A 117 13.17 2.96 23.58
N SER A 118 12.18 2.11 23.77
CA SER A 118 10.84 2.51 24.17
C SER A 118 10.87 3.08 25.59
N TYR A 119 10.04 4.09 25.86
CA TYR A 119 9.90 4.68 27.19
C TYR A 119 8.50 5.29 27.38
N GLY A 120 7.98 5.27 28.60
CA GLY A 120 6.67 5.83 28.92
C GLY A 120 5.57 5.22 28.02
N CYS A 121 4.92 6.08 27.23
CA CYS A 121 3.92 5.65 26.23
C CYS A 121 4.48 5.60 24.80
N PHE A 122 5.79 5.84 24.62
CA PHE A 122 6.44 5.81 23.31
C PHE A 122 7.08 4.44 23.03
N TYR A 123 6.89 3.94 21.82
CA TYR A 123 7.38 2.64 21.39
C TYR A 123 8.39 2.78 20.24
N THR A 124 9.04 1.69 19.89
CA THR A 124 9.99 1.62 18.79
C THR A 124 9.38 2.17 17.50
N ARG A 125 10.21 2.76 16.68
CA ARG A 125 9.81 3.36 15.39
C ARG A 125 9.17 2.34 14.46
N THR A 126 8.46 2.87 13.48
CA THR A 126 7.87 2.12 12.39
C THR A 126 8.29 2.79 11.09
N THR A 127 9.34 2.30 10.44
CA THR A 127 9.88 2.90 9.23
C THR A 127 9.42 2.12 8.00
N GLY A 128 8.94 2.83 6.99
CA GLY A 128 8.62 2.26 5.69
C GLY A 128 7.29 1.50 5.64
N ILE A 129 7.26 0.38 4.91
CA ILE A 129 6.03 -0.39 4.70
C ILE A 129 5.63 -1.10 5.99
N TRP A 130 4.44 -0.80 6.53
CA TRP A 130 3.91 -1.44 7.74
C TRP A 130 2.47 -1.94 7.60
N GLN A 131 1.88 -1.76 6.42
CA GLN A 131 0.57 -2.31 6.04
C GLN A 131 0.70 -3.09 4.73
N THR A 132 -0.34 -3.87 4.42
CA THR A 132 -0.36 -4.75 3.23
C THR A 132 -0.09 -3.98 1.93
N VAL A 133 0.68 -4.60 1.05
CA VAL A 133 0.89 -4.17 -0.34
C VAL A 133 0.35 -5.25 -1.26
N TRP A 134 -0.47 -4.87 -2.26
CA TRP A 134 -1.02 -5.81 -3.22
C TRP A 134 -1.18 -5.21 -4.61
N LEU A 135 -1.14 -6.08 -5.61
CA LEU A 135 -1.39 -5.73 -7.01
C LEU A 135 -2.77 -6.26 -7.41
N GLU A 136 -3.64 -5.36 -7.83
CA GLU A 136 -5.00 -5.66 -8.26
C GLU A 136 -5.12 -5.54 -9.78
N PHE A 137 -5.84 -6.48 -10.39
CA PHE A 137 -6.17 -6.45 -11.81
C PHE A 137 -7.68 -6.31 -11.98
N THR A 138 -8.13 -5.21 -12.55
CA THR A 138 -9.55 -4.93 -12.79
C THR A 138 -9.87 -4.90 -14.28
N PRO A 139 -11.13 -5.18 -14.69
CA PRO A 139 -11.61 -4.83 -16.03
C PRO A 139 -11.47 -3.33 -16.30
N LYS A 140 -11.62 -2.92 -17.57
CA LYS A 140 -11.65 -1.49 -17.94
C LYS A 140 -12.84 -0.75 -17.33
N ALA A 141 -13.96 -1.46 -17.12
CA ALA A 141 -15.10 -0.95 -16.38
C ALA A 141 -15.11 -1.57 -14.98
N TYR A 142 -15.10 -0.75 -13.96
CA TYR A 142 -15.00 -1.19 -12.56
C TYR A 142 -15.70 -0.22 -11.60
N ILE A 143 -15.95 -0.68 -10.38
CA ILE A 143 -16.44 0.16 -9.29
C ILE A 143 -15.22 0.80 -8.63
N SER A 144 -15.12 2.14 -8.70
CA SER A 144 -14.00 2.88 -8.09
C SER A 144 -14.23 3.17 -6.62
N ARG A 145 -15.50 3.30 -6.22
CA ARG A 145 -15.86 3.65 -4.84
C ARG A 145 -17.22 3.14 -4.48
N VAL A 146 -17.40 2.70 -3.24
CA VAL A 146 -18.69 2.39 -2.64
C VAL A 146 -18.84 3.18 -1.35
N GLN A 147 -19.98 3.83 -1.17
CA GLN A 147 -20.33 4.58 0.03
C GLN A 147 -21.65 4.08 0.60
N TYR A 148 -21.74 4.03 1.92
CA TYR A 148 -22.92 3.59 2.66
C TYR A 148 -23.41 4.73 3.54
N TYR A 149 -24.71 5.08 3.40
CA TYR A 149 -25.36 6.08 4.21
C TYR A 149 -26.51 5.42 4.96
N GLN A 150 -26.39 5.34 6.28
CA GLN A 150 -27.40 4.74 7.14
C GLN A 150 -28.36 5.82 7.66
N ASN A 151 -29.65 5.53 7.61
CA ASN A 151 -30.69 6.33 8.26
C ASN A 151 -31.38 5.47 9.33
N ILE A 152 -31.01 5.70 10.59
CA ILE A 152 -31.49 4.93 11.73
C ILE A 152 -32.99 5.13 11.93
N THR A 153 -33.53 6.34 11.68
CA THR A 153 -34.94 6.66 11.87
C THR A 153 -35.83 5.94 10.89
N SER A 154 -35.43 5.83 9.63
CA SER A 154 -36.20 5.13 8.59
C SER A 154 -35.83 3.66 8.42
N GLY A 155 -34.76 3.19 9.07
CA GLY A 155 -34.23 1.83 8.88
C GLY A 155 -33.64 1.59 7.49
N MET A 156 -33.34 2.65 6.73
CA MET A 156 -32.82 2.53 5.37
C MET A 156 -31.30 2.64 5.32
N VAL A 157 -30.69 1.91 4.38
CA VAL A 157 -29.29 2.07 3.98
C VAL A 157 -29.25 2.42 2.50
N THR A 158 -28.69 3.59 2.18
CA THR A 158 -28.42 3.99 0.80
C THR A 158 -26.99 3.59 0.44
N VAL A 159 -26.84 2.87 -0.66
CA VAL A 159 -25.53 2.47 -1.20
C VAL A 159 -25.30 3.24 -2.49
N THR A 160 -24.18 3.98 -2.55
CA THR A 160 -23.75 4.68 -3.75
C THR A 160 -22.48 4.02 -4.27
N ALA A 161 -22.49 3.61 -5.54
CA ALA A 161 -21.32 3.08 -6.23
C ALA A 161 -20.90 4.02 -7.37
N GLU A 162 -19.65 4.45 -7.35
CA GLU A 162 -19.05 5.20 -8.43
C GLU A 162 -18.44 4.23 -9.44
N LEU A 163 -18.78 4.40 -10.72
CA LEU A 163 -18.38 3.52 -11.80
C LEU A 163 -17.43 4.25 -12.76
N VAL A 164 -16.38 3.57 -13.17
CA VAL A 164 -15.47 4.03 -14.22
C VAL A 164 -15.62 3.13 -15.44
N GLY A 165 -15.68 3.74 -16.64
CA GLY A 165 -15.91 3.01 -17.89
C GLY A 165 -17.38 2.78 -18.20
N THR A 166 -17.66 2.07 -19.29
CA THR A 166 -19.02 1.74 -19.74
C THR A 166 -19.23 0.23 -19.63
N ALA A 167 -20.19 -0.17 -18.81
CA ALA A 167 -20.64 -1.54 -18.71
C ALA A 167 -22.11 -1.58 -18.26
N ASN A 168 -22.84 -2.64 -18.68
CA ASN A 168 -24.12 -2.97 -18.07
C ASN A 168 -23.83 -3.67 -16.74
N LEU A 169 -24.27 -3.05 -15.63
CA LEU A 169 -24.03 -3.58 -14.30
C LEU A 169 -25.38 -4.02 -13.69
N THR A 170 -25.33 -5.19 -13.05
CA THR A 170 -26.41 -5.64 -12.18
C THR A 170 -25.92 -5.61 -10.75
N ALA A 171 -26.57 -4.82 -9.90
CA ALA A 171 -26.31 -4.82 -8.47
C ALA A 171 -27.21 -5.83 -7.77
N VAL A 172 -26.62 -6.64 -6.89
CA VAL A 172 -27.34 -7.60 -6.05
C VAL A 172 -26.96 -7.34 -4.61
N SER A 173 -27.97 -7.26 -3.74
CA SER A 173 -27.79 -7.09 -2.30
C SER A 173 -28.30 -8.35 -1.58
N TYR A 174 -27.53 -8.86 -0.64
CA TYR A 174 -27.89 -10.00 0.18
C TYR A 174 -27.97 -9.57 1.64
N THR A 175 -29.05 -10.00 2.33
CA THR A 175 -29.22 -9.76 3.79
C THR A 175 -28.59 -10.86 4.64
N HIS A 176 -28.35 -12.05 4.07
CA HIS A 176 -27.55 -13.12 4.67
C HIS A 176 -26.91 -14.01 3.62
N LEU A 177 -25.73 -14.52 3.96
CA LEU A 177 -25.10 -15.61 3.24
C LEU A 177 -25.49 -16.92 3.90
N THR A 178 -26.14 -17.81 3.16
CA THR A 178 -26.27 -19.22 3.55
C THR A 178 -24.95 -19.89 3.13
N LEU A 179 -24.16 -20.35 4.08
CA LEU A 179 -22.97 -21.17 3.86
C LEU A 179 -23.39 -22.62 3.60
#